data_8d45fbe3de8a05f81018bb36d5fc5882
#
_entry.id   8d45fbe3de8a05f81018bb36d5fc5882
#
_cell.length_a   1.000
_cell.length_b   1.000
_cell.length_c   1.000
_cell.angle_alpha   90.00
_cell.angle_beta   90.00
_cell.angle_gamma   90.00
#
_symmetry.space_group_name_H-M   'P 1'
#
loop_
_entity.id
_entity.type
_entity.pdbx_description
1 polymer ?
#
loop_
_entity_poly.entity_id
_entity_poly.type
_entity_poly.pdbx_seq_one_letter_code
_entity_poly.pdbx_strand_id
1 'polypeptide(L)'
;MANLNYDVVALSWMIKTFHSYLGLPYRRLDIRLLPYDQYYCGILYFTGSDQFNKAMRAHALDQGFTLNEYSLRPIDKGLLYSLQFKEL
;
A
#
# COMPACT_ATOMS: atom_id res chain seq x y z
N MET A 1 -2.89 -6.35 18.31
CA MET A 1 -3.34 -6.01 16.95
C MET A 1 -4.33 -7.05 16.47
N ALA A 2 -5.39 -6.64 15.79
CA ALA A 2 -6.38 -7.59 15.27
C ALA A 2 -5.72 -8.57 14.30
N ASN A 3 -6.27 -9.78 14.23
CA ASN A 3 -5.79 -10.78 13.28
C ASN A 3 -6.30 -10.39 11.88
N LEU A 4 -5.45 -9.73 11.11
CA LEU A 4 -5.81 -9.20 9.79
C LEU A 4 -6.26 -10.31 8.82
N ASN A 5 -5.66 -11.50 8.91
CA ASN A 5 -6.04 -12.62 8.05
C ASN A 5 -7.47 -13.08 8.33
N TYR A 6 -7.86 -13.09 9.59
CA TYR A 6 -9.21 -13.48 9.98
C TYR A 6 -10.24 -12.47 9.45
N ASP A 7 -9.94 -11.18 9.57
CA ASP A 7 -10.84 -10.13 9.10
C ASP A 7 -11.01 -10.16 7.58
N VAL A 8 -9.94 -10.45 6.84
CA VAL A 8 -10.00 -10.59 5.38
C VAL A 8 -10.90 -11.74 4.98
N VAL A 9 -10.79 -12.88 5.65
CA VAL A 9 -11.62 -14.06 5.35
C VAL A 9 -13.09 -13.76 5.59
N ALA A 10 -13.41 -13.15 6.72
CA ALA A 10 -14.79 -12.78 7.06
C ALA A 10 -15.39 -11.81 6.04
N LEU A 11 -14.65 -10.77 5.67
CA LEU A 11 -15.08 -9.78 4.70
C LEU A 11 -15.30 -10.40 3.32
N SER A 12 -14.41 -11.26 2.88
CA SER A 12 -14.51 -11.96 1.60
C SER A 12 -15.78 -12.83 1.55
N TRP A 13 -16.07 -13.54 2.64
CA TRP A 13 -17.26 -14.37 2.73
C TRP A 13 -18.54 -13.52 2.67
N MET A 14 -18.58 -12.41 3.37
CA MET A 14 -19.72 -11.49 3.35
C MET A 14 -19.98 -10.93 1.95
N ILE A 15 -18.95 -10.54 1.24
CA ILE A 15 -19.08 -10.00 -0.12
C ILE A 15 -19.62 -11.04 -1.07
N LYS A 16 -19.13 -12.27 -1.01
CA LYS A 16 -19.61 -13.37 -1.87
C LYS A 16 -21.06 -13.69 -1.61
N THR A 17 -21.45 -13.74 -0.34
CA THR A 17 -22.82 -14.02 0.06
C THR A 17 -23.77 -12.93 -0.45
N PHE A 18 -23.37 -11.66 -0.31
CA PHE A 18 -24.17 -10.53 -0.76
C PHE A 18 -24.35 -10.54 -2.28
N HIS A 19 -23.30 -10.82 -3.03
CA HIS A 19 -23.38 -10.93 -4.48
C HIS A 19 -24.32 -12.03 -4.92
N SER A 20 -24.24 -13.18 -4.28
CA SER A 20 -25.12 -14.31 -4.57
C SER A 20 -26.58 -13.94 -4.30
N TYR A 21 -26.84 -13.25 -3.20
CA TYR A 21 -28.19 -12.80 -2.82
C TYR A 21 -28.79 -11.86 -3.86
N LEU A 22 -28.00 -10.92 -4.40
CA LEU A 22 -28.45 -9.96 -5.38
C LEU A 22 -28.54 -10.51 -6.80
N GLY A 23 -28.02 -11.70 -7.05
CA GLY A 23 -27.98 -12.28 -8.39
C GLY A 23 -27.04 -11.55 -9.33
N LEU A 24 -26.04 -10.84 -8.82
CA LEU A 24 -25.08 -10.08 -9.61
C LEU A 24 -23.96 -10.99 -10.11
N PRO A 25 -23.33 -10.63 -11.24
CA PRO A 25 -22.19 -11.39 -11.74
C PRO A 25 -20.98 -11.26 -10.80
N TYR A 26 -20.20 -12.31 -10.73
CA TYR A 26 -18.97 -12.30 -9.95
C TYR A 26 -17.93 -11.39 -10.64
N ARG A 27 -17.31 -10.55 -9.85
CA ARG A 27 -16.26 -9.64 -10.30
C ARG A 27 -15.02 -9.82 -9.43
N ARG A 28 -13.86 -9.57 -10.02
CA ARG A 28 -12.63 -9.57 -9.25
C ARG A 28 -12.65 -8.40 -8.26
N LEU A 29 -12.30 -8.68 -7.03
CA LEU A 29 -12.19 -7.67 -5.99
C LEU A 29 -10.86 -7.85 -5.28
N ASP A 30 -10.05 -6.81 -5.30
CA ASP A 30 -8.75 -6.80 -4.63
C ASP A 30 -8.88 -5.99 -3.35
N ILE A 31 -8.59 -6.63 -2.22
CA ILE A 31 -8.70 -6.01 -0.92
C ILE A 31 -7.33 -5.97 -0.28
N ARG A 32 -6.94 -4.80 0.21
CA ARG A 32 -5.69 -4.65 0.94
C ARG A 32 -6.01 -4.05 2.32
N LEU A 33 -5.69 -4.79 3.38
CA LEU A 33 -5.80 -4.28 4.73
C LEU A 33 -4.49 -3.63 5.13
N LEU A 34 -4.59 -2.43 5.69
CA LEU A 34 -3.43 -1.65 6.09
C LEU A 34 -3.51 -1.38 7.59
N PRO A 35 -2.41 -1.58 8.34
CA PRO A 35 -2.35 -1.09 9.71
C PRO A 35 -2.54 0.42 9.73
N TYR A 36 -3.12 0.93 10.81
CA TYR A 36 -3.48 2.34 10.91
C TYR A 36 -2.26 3.26 10.70
N ASP A 37 -1.11 2.88 11.24
CA ASP A 37 0.12 3.67 11.12
C ASP A 37 0.73 3.65 9.71
N GLN A 38 0.27 2.77 8.83
CA GLN A 38 0.73 2.67 7.44
C GLN A 38 -0.33 3.14 6.44
N TYR A 39 -1.43 3.66 6.93
CA TYR A 39 -2.59 3.97 6.09
C TYR A 39 -2.27 5.01 5.02
N TYR A 40 -1.68 6.13 5.40
CA TYR A 40 -1.45 7.23 4.44
C TYR A 40 -0.45 6.86 3.35
N CYS A 41 0.63 6.19 3.71
CA CYS A 41 1.61 5.73 2.72
C CYS A 41 1.02 4.67 1.80
N GLY A 42 0.19 3.79 2.34
CA GLY A 42 -0.50 2.78 1.55
C GLY A 42 -1.49 3.39 0.57
N ILE A 43 -2.30 4.33 1.01
CA ILE A 43 -3.26 5.03 0.14
C ILE A 43 -2.52 5.76 -0.98
N LEU A 44 -1.44 6.47 -0.66
CA LEU A 44 -0.63 7.16 -1.67
C LEU A 44 -0.10 6.18 -2.71
N TYR A 45 0.46 5.08 -2.25
CA TYR A 45 1.04 4.05 -3.14
C TYR A 45 -0.02 3.44 -4.04
N PHE A 46 -1.15 3.00 -3.49
CA PHE A 46 -2.17 2.29 -4.25
C PHE A 46 -3.03 3.20 -5.13
N THR A 47 -3.01 4.50 -4.87
CA THR A 47 -3.68 5.46 -5.73
C THR A 47 -2.93 5.63 -7.07
N GLY A 48 -1.62 5.58 -7.03
CA GLY A 48 -0.79 5.67 -8.25
C GLY A 48 -0.79 7.09 -8.80
N SER A 49 -0.45 7.27 -10.01
CA SER A 49 -0.06 6.18 -10.96
C SER A 49 1.33 5.60 -10.62
N ASP A 50 1.74 4.60 -11.40
CA ASP A 50 3.08 4.06 -11.29
C ASP A 50 4.14 5.15 -11.53
N GLN A 51 3.94 5.95 -12.56
CA GLN A 51 4.83 7.07 -12.86
C GLN A 51 4.86 8.10 -11.74
N PHE A 52 3.70 8.42 -11.16
CA PHE A 52 3.63 9.30 -10.01
C PHE A 52 4.39 8.74 -8.82
N ASN A 53 4.25 7.46 -8.55
CA ASN A 53 4.95 6.82 -7.44
C ASN A 53 6.47 6.90 -7.59
N LYS A 54 6.96 6.66 -8.81
CA LYS A 54 8.39 6.77 -9.10
C LYS A 54 8.90 8.20 -8.88
N ALA A 55 8.17 9.19 -9.37
CA ALA A 55 8.53 10.59 -9.21
C ALA A 55 8.49 11.00 -7.73
N MET A 56 7.49 10.54 -7.00
CA MET A 56 7.35 10.87 -5.59
C MET A 56 8.47 10.25 -4.75
N ARG A 57 8.87 9.01 -5.06
CA ARG A 57 9.99 8.36 -4.37
C ARG A 57 11.30 9.09 -4.63
N ALA A 58 11.53 9.50 -5.87
CA ALA A 58 12.72 10.28 -6.22
C ALA A 58 12.74 11.62 -5.49
N HIS A 59 11.60 12.30 -5.44
CA HIS A 59 11.46 13.56 -4.72
C HIS A 59 11.74 13.37 -3.23
N ALA A 60 11.24 12.30 -2.63
CA ALA A 60 11.48 12.00 -1.22
C ALA A 60 12.98 11.85 -0.95
N LEU A 61 13.69 11.12 -1.81
CA LEU A 61 15.14 10.95 -1.68
C LEU A 61 15.88 12.29 -1.74
N ASP A 62 15.47 13.18 -2.65
CA ASP A 62 16.05 14.52 -2.76
C ASP A 62 15.85 15.34 -1.49
N GLN A 63 14.76 15.10 -0.78
CA GLN A 63 14.45 15.78 0.47
C GLN A 63 15.01 15.09 1.71
N GLY A 64 15.75 14.00 1.53
CA GLY A 64 16.38 13.27 2.64
C GLY A 64 15.46 12.24 3.29
N PHE A 65 14.47 11.73 2.54
CA PHE A 65 13.53 10.72 3.02
C PHE A 65 13.49 9.53 2.11
N THR A 66 13.13 8.37 2.65
CA THR A 66 12.77 7.21 1.86
C THR A 66 11.27 6.96 2.00
N LEU A 67 10.62 6.78 0.87
CA LEU A 67 9.18 6.55 0.80
C LEU A 67 8.91 5.19 0.18
N ASN A 68 8.07 4.40 0.83
CA ASN A 68 7.57 3.15 0.25
C ASN A 68 6.07 3.01 0.57
N GLU A 69 5.51 1.85 0.26
CA GLU A 69 4.09 1.59 0.49
C GLU A 69 3.71 1.54 1.98
N TYR A 70 4.71 1.45 2.87
CA TYR A 70 4.48 1.30 4.31
C TYR A 70 4.77 2.55 5.11
N SER A 71 5.78 3.32 4.71
CA SER A 71 6.24 4.42 5.56
C SER A 71 7.02 5.47 4.78
N LEU A 72 7.11 6.63 5.38
CA LEU A 72 8.02 7.71 5.00
C LEU A 72 8.98 7.90 6.16
N ARG A 73 10.28 7.73 5.91
CA ARG A 73 11.30 7.78 6.95
C ARG A 73 12.45 8.69 6.55
N PRO A 74 13.04 9.44 7.50
CA PRO A 74 14.27 10.17 7.20
C PRO A 74 15.42 9.19 6.96
N ILE A 75 16.36 9.58 6.13
CA ILE A 75 17.50 8.74 5.76
C ILE A 75 18.79 9.38 6.25
N ASP A 76 19.65 8.57 6.85
CA ASP A 76 21.04 8.93 7.06
C ASP A 76 21.74 9.00 5.72
N LYS A 77 22.61 10.03 5.55
CA LYS A 77 23.32 10.24 4.28
C LYS A 77 24.12 9.01 3.82
N GLY A 78 24.66 8.24 4.74
CA GLY A 78 25.38 7.01 4.40
C GLY A 78 24.47 5.95 3.80
N LEU A 79 23.24 5.83 4.32
CA LEU A 79 22.25 4.92 3.79
C LEU A 79 21.64 5.41 2.48
N LEU A 80 21.63 6.71 2.25
CA LEU A 80 21.04 7.31 1.06
C LEU A 80 21.67 6.75 -0.23
N TYR A 81 22.98 6.67 -0.28
CA TYR A 81 23.68 6.10 -1.44
C TYR A 81 23.29 4.64 -1.66
N SER A 82 23.28 3.86 -0.61
CA SER A 82 22.95 2.44 -0.69
C SER A 82 21.53 2.23 -1.19
N LEU A 83 20.58 3.02 -0.70
CA LEU A 83 19.17 2.91 -1.05
C LEU A 83 18.87 3.39 -2.46
N GLN A 84 19.55 4.42 -2.95
CA GLN A 84 19.38 4.90 -4.32
C GLN A 84 19.68 3.81 -5.35
N PHE A 85 20.69 3.00 -5.12
CA PHE A 85 21.06 1.92 -6.03
C PHE A 85 20.10 0.74 -5.95
N LYS A 86 19.40 0.57 -4.84
CA LYS A 86 18.44 -0.53 -4.67
C LYS A 86 17.03 -0.19 -5.12
N GLU A 87 16.63 1.07 -5.00
CA GLU A 87 15.25 1.51 -5.25
C GLU A 87 15.05 1.97 -6.70
N LEU A 88 16.11 2.31 -7.38
CA LEU A 88 16.04 2.71 -8.78
C LEU A 88 16.39 1.55 -9.71
#